data_200fb7d176fc216b67b907799f005448
#
_entry.id   200fb7d176fc216b67b907799f005448
#
_cell.length_a   1.000
_cell.length_b   1.000
_cell.length_c   1.000
_cell.angle_alpha   90.00
_cell.angle_beta   90.00
_cell.angle_gamma   90.00
#
_symmetry.space_group_name_H-M   'P 1'
#
loop_
_entity.id
_entity.type
_entity.pdbx_description
1 polymer ?
#
loop_
_entity_poly.entity_id
_entity_poly.type
_entity_poly.pdbx_seq_one_letter_code
_entity_poly.pdbx_strand_id
1 'polypeptide(L)'
;VCSSDLKVFHAARQDLEIFYQLMGHVPAPLFDTQVAAMVCGFGDSVGYQTLISKLTKVEIDKSSRFTDWSLRPLSDRQITYALSDVTYLRDAYIKLSEKLKANGREDWLDEEMAILNSPKTYDPDPYKSYLRIKSRGTKPRYLAVLREISAWRELEARKRNQPRNRILRDETLQEIAHHAPKTVNDLERTRGLGRKMAEGPSGLKLLEAIKKGVAVPDADCPKPKHKVEIPRGLGPVIDLLRVLLKM
;
A
#
# COMPACT_ATOMS: atom_id res chain seq x y z
N VAL A 1 25.95 2.21 -7.19
CA VAL A 1 25.00 1.82 -8.26
C VAL A 1 24.92 3.01 -9.22
N CYS A 2 25.27 2.76 -10.50
CA CYS A 2 25.21 3.81 -11.52
C CYS A 2 23.76 4.25 -11.71
N SER A 3 23.48 5.54 -11.77
CA SER A 3 22.11 6.06 -11.89
C SER A 3 21.43 5.68 -13.21
N SER A 4 22.23 5.30 -14.23
CA SER A 4 21.77 4.87 -15.56
C SER A 4 21.40 3.38 -15.67
N ASP A 5 21.78 2.54 -14.68
CA ASP A 5 21.49 1.10 -14.74
C ASP A 5 20.00 0.85 -14.56
N LEU A 6 19.43 -0.03 -15.38
CA LEU A 6 18.04 -0.44 -15.24
C LEU A 6 17.87 -1.31 -14.00
N LYS A 7 16.91 -0.95 -13.13
CA LYS A 7 16.53 -1.69 -11.92
C LYS A 7 15.33 -2.56 -12.24
N VAL A 8 15.55 -3.88 -12.29
CA VAL A 8 14.49 -4.86 -12.59
C VAL A 8 13.94 -5.42 -11.29
N PHE A 9 12.61 -5.40 -11.14
CA PHE A 9 11.88 -5.90 -9.98
C PHE A 9 10.74 -6.82 -10.39
N HIS A 10 10.12 -7.44 -9.40
CA HIS A 10 8.83 -8.12 -9.54
C HIS A 10 7.90 -7.70 -8.41
N ALA A 11 6.76 -7.08 -8.73
CA ALA A 11 5.82 -6.53 -7.75
C ALA A 11 6.47 -5.47 -6.83
N ALA A 12 7.23 -4.56 -7.40
CA ALA A 12 8.17 -3.65 -6.76
C ALA A 12 7.57 -2.68 -5.75
N ARG A 13 6.25 -2.46 -5.71
CA ARG A 13 5.63 -1.36 -4.97
C ARG A 13 6.06 -1.27 -3.50
N GLN A 14 6.19 -2.41 -2.81
CA GLN A 14 6.58 -2.44 -1.40
C GLN A 14 8.09 -2.17 -1.24
N ASP A 15 8.90 -2.70 -2.14
CA ASP A 15 10.34 -2.47 -2.12
C ASP A 15 10.67 -1.01 -2.43
N LEU A 16 9.97 -0.42 -3.38
CA LEU A 16 10.11 1.00 -3.74
C LEU A 16 9.68 1.94 -2.60
N GLU A 17 8.68 1.57 -1.80
CA GLU A 17 8.30 2.30 -0.59
C GLU A 17 9.47 2.31 0.42
N ILE A 18 10.16 1.18 0.61
CA ILE A 18 11.34 1.08 1.47
C ILE A 18 12.49 1.94 0.92
N PHE A 19 12.79 1.84 -0.38
CA PHE A 19 13.82 2.66 -1.02
C PHE A 19 13.51 4.15 -0.88
N TYR A 20 12.27 4.55 -1.12
CA TYR A 20 11.86 5.95 -0.95
C TYR A 20 12.05 6.45 0.48
N GLN A 21 11.70 5.65 1.48
CA GLN A 21 11.91 5.99 2.89
C GLN A 21 13.38 6.10 3.27
N LEU A 22 14.25 5.24 2.73
CA LEU A 22 15.68 5.22 3.05
C LEU A 22 16.49 6.26 2.28
N MET A 23 16.14 6.52 1.02
CA MET A 23 16.93 7.32 0.08
C MET A 23 16.28 8.68 -0.26
N GLY A 24 15.00 8.88 0.08
CA GLY A 24 14.24 10.08 -0.29
C GLY A 24 13.83 10.15 -1.76
N HIS A 25 14.14 9.13 -2.56
CA HIS A 25 13.78 9.05 -3.98
C HIS A 25 13.52 7.61 -4.42
N VAL A 26 12.80 7.46 -5.52
CA VAL A 26 12.56 6.16 -6.16
C VAL A 26 13.74 5.83 -7.08
N PRO A 27 14.29 4.60 -7.03
CA PRO A 27 15.33 4.18 -7.97
C PRO A 27 14.82 4.21 -9.41
N ALA A 28 15.55 4.85 -10.31
CA ALA A 28 15.22 4.95 -11.73
C ALA A 28 16.50 4.71 -12.60
N PRO A 29 16.36 4.25 -13.85
CA PRO A 29 15.16 3.72 -14.49
C PRO A 29 14.71 2.37 -13.89
N LEU A 30 13.41 2.09 -13.97
CA LEU A 30 12.75 0.94 -13.34
C LEU A 30 12.01 0.08 -14.37
N PHE A 31 12.02 -1.26 -14.16
CA PHE A 31 11.19 -2.20 -14.88
C PHE A 31 10.58 -3.20 -13.89
N ASP A 32 9.25 -3.28 -13.83
CA ASP A 32 8.55 -4.27 -13.01
C ASP A 32 8.02 -5.40 -13.89
N THR A 33 8.54 -6.60 -13.68
CA THR A 33 8.17 -7.79 -14.45
C THR A 33 6.73 -8.24 -14.19
N GLN A 34 6.10 -7.89 -13.06
CA GLN A 34 4.69 -8.19 -12.82
C GLN A 34 3.79 -7.30 -13.70
N VAL A 35 4.11 -6.01 -13.80
CA VAL A 35 3.39 -5.07 -14.67
C VAL A 35 3.60 -5.43 -16.14
N ALA A 36 4.84 -5.71 -16.54
CA ALA A 36 5.14 -6.17 -17.89
C ALA A 36 4.40 -7.46 -18.24
N ALA A 37 4.31 -8.39 -17.31
CA ALA A 37 3.54 -9.64 -17.48
C ALA A 37 2.03 -9.38 -17.64
N MET A 38 1.46 -8.42 -16.91
CA MET A 38 0.07 -7.99 -17.08
C MET A 38 -0.18 -7.48 -18.50
N VAL A 39 0.67 -6.58 -19.01
CA VAL A 39 0.59 -6.06 -20.38
C VAL A 39 0.77 -7.16 -21.43
N CYS A 40 1.57 -8.18 -21.13
CA CYS A 40 1.77 -9.36 -21.98
C CYS A 40 0.66 -10.42 -21.89
N GLY A 41 -0.38 -10.22 -21.06
CA GLY A 41 -1.53 -11.14 -20.97
C GLY A 41 -1.32 -12.33 -20.03
N PHE A 42 -0.39 -12.25 -19.06
CA PHE A 42 -0.20 -13.28 -18.03
C PHE A 42 -1.16 -13.17 -16.84
N GLY A 43 -2.03 -12.14 -16.82
CA GLY A 43 -2.96 -11.81 -15.74
C GLY A 43 -2.51 -10.57 -14.96
N ASP A 44 -3.44 -9.99 -14.18
CA ASP A 44 -3.29 -8.69 -13.51
C ASP A 44 -2.29 -8.67 -12.34
N SER A 45 -1.99 -9.82 -11.76
CA SER A 45 -1.08 -9.91 -10.60
C SER A 45 -0.41 -11.29 -10.51
N VAL A 46 0.21 -11.72 -11.61
CA VAL A 46 0.90 -13.00 -11.63
C VAL A 46 2.05 -13.01 -10.62
N GLY A 47 2.11 -14.04 -9.77
CA GLY A 47 3.21 -14.20 -8.82
C GLY A 47 4.51 -14.62 -9.50
N TYR A 48 5.65 -14.22 -8.93
CA TYR A 48 6.99 -14.43 -9.46
C TYR A 48 7.24 -15.86 -9.94
N GLN A 49 7.04 -16.85 -9.09
CA GLN A 49 7.26 -18.25 -9.43
C GLN A 49 6.40 -18.73 -10.61
N THR A 50 5.11 -18.36 -10.62
CA THR A 50 4.21 -18.72 -11.72
C THR A 50 4.68 -18.09 -13.04
N LEU A 51 5.16 -16.84 -12.98
CA LEU A 51 5.72 -16.16 -14.14
C LEU A 51 6.99 -16.87 -14.63
N ILE A 52 7.93 -17.15 -13.72
CA ILE A 52 9.18 -17.85 -14.07
C ILE A 52 8.88 -19.23 -14.68
N SER A 53 8.03 -20.03 -14.03
CA SER A 53 7.65 -21.35 -14.56
C SER A 53 7.03 -21.27 -15.95
N LYS A 54 6.16 -20.29 -16.21
CA LYS A 54 5.56 -20.09 -17.54
C LYS A 54 6.60 -19.66 -18.60
N LEU A 55 7.55 -18.79 -18.23
CA LEU A 55 8.52 -18.23 -19.17
C LEU A 55 9.73 -19.14 -19.39
N THR A 56 10.22 -19.80 -18.34
CA THR A 56 11.51 -20.52 -18.37
C THR A 56 11.37 -22.03 -18.19
N LYS A 57 10.18 -22.52 -17.80
CA LYS A 57 9.94 -23.93 -17.44
C LYS A 57 10.71 -24.40 -16.20
N VAL A 58 11.25 -23.47 -15.40
CA VAL A 58 11.95 -23.75 -14.16
C VAL A 58 10.97 -23.65 -12.99
N GLU A 59 11.06 -24.59 -12.05
CA GLU A 59 10.35 -24.53 -10.78
C GLU A 59 11.28 -24.01 -9.69
N ILE A 60 10.85 -22.97 -8.98
CA ILE A 60 11.60 -22.35 -7.88
C ILE A 60 11.23 -23.03 -6.57
N ASP A 61 12.20 -23.47 -5.78
CA ASP A 61 11.99 -24.02 -4.44
C ASP A 61 11.52 -22.92 -3.49
N LYS A 62 10.39 -23.18 -2.80
CA LYS A 62 9.76 -22.27 -1.81
C LYS A 62 10.14 -22.55 -0.38
N SER A 63 10.95 -23.58 -0.11
CA SER A 63 11.19 -24.06 1.25
C SER A 63 11.73 -22.99 2.21
N SER A 64 12.46 -22.01 1.68
CA SER A 64 13.06 -20.92 2.48
C SER A 64 12.21 -19.65 2.59
N ARG A 65 11.04 -19.58 1.94
CA ARG A 65 10.21 -18.33 1.91
C ARG A 65 9.81 -17.83 3.29
N PHE A 66 9.48 -18.73 4.22
CA PHE A 66 8.95 -18.41 5.55
C PHE A 66 9.98 -18.61 6.66
N THR A 67 11.25 -18.72 6.34
CA THR A 67 12.33 -18.78 7.33
C THR A 67 12.60 -17.41 7.93
N ASP A 68 13.27 -17.37 9.08
CA ASP A 68 13.67 -16.10 9.69
C ASP A 68 14.84 -15.48 8.93
N TRP A 69 14.55 -14.45 8.16
CA TRP A 69 15.52 -13.70 7.36
C TRP A 69 16.32 -12.66 8.17
N SER A 70 16.01 -12.47 9.46
CA SER A 70 16.76 -11.56 10.34
C SER A 70 18.04 -12.21 10.90
N LEU A 71 18.12 -13.52 10.89
CA LEU A 71 19.29 -14.26 11.38
C LEU A 71 20.53 -14.02 10.50
N ARG A 72 21.69 -13.97 11.16
CA ARG A 72 22.99 -13.88 10.51
C ARG A 72 23.96 -14.92 11.13
N PRO A 73 24.78 -15.62 10.29
CA PRO A 73 24.77 -15.61 8.81
C PRO A 73 23.50 -16.28 8.22
N LEU A 74 23.19 -15.98 6.99
CA LEU A 74 22.13 -16.68 6.26
C LEU A 74 22.60 -18.13 5.96
N SER A 75 21.67 -19.07 5.97
CA SER A 75 21.93 -20.45 5.57
C SER A 75 22.12 -20.57 4.05
N ASP A 76 22.83 -21.62 3.59
CA ASP A 76 23.04 -21.88 2.16
C ASP A 76 21.70 -21.98 1.39
N ARG A 77 20.66 -22.54 2.01
CA ARG A 77 19.31 -22.60 1.43
C ARG A 77 18.70 -21.22 1.24
N GLN A 78 18.87 -20.32 2.21
CA GLN A 78 18.39 -18.95 2.10
C GLN A 78 19.17 -18.20 1.02
N ILE A 79 20.50 -18.39 0.94
CA ILE A 79 21.32 -17.78 -0.10
C ILE A 79 20.90 -18.29 -1.47
N THR A 80 20.73 -19.60 -1.65
CA THR A 80 20.25 -20.19 -2.90
C THR A 80 18.89 -19.65 -3.32
N TYR A 81 17.97 -19.54 -2.36
CA TYR A 81 16.64 -18.95 -2.62
C TYR A 81 16.76 -17.48 -3.06
N ALA A 82 17.53 -16.65 -2.35
CA ALA A 82 17.72 -15.24 -2.70
C ALA A 82 18.39 -15.07 -4.08
N LEU A 83 19.37 -15.92 -4.42
CA LEU A 83 19.98 -15.92 -5.74
C LEU A 83 18.99 -16.28 -6.84
N SER A 84 18.07 -17.22 -6.59
CA SER A 84 17.04 -17.59 -7.57
C SER A 84 16.10 -16.43 -7.91
N ASP A 85 15.81 -15.55 -6.94
CA ASP A 85 14.98 -14.36 -7.15
C ASP A 85 15.67 -13.34 -8.09
N VAL A 86 17.01 -13.34 -8.17
CA VAL A 86 17.76 -12.43 -9.06
C VAL A 86 18.05 -13.07 -10.43
N THR A 87 18.50 -14.32 -10.43
CA THR A 87 18.95 -15.01 -11.64
C THR A 87 17.82 -15.17 -12.66
N TYR A 88 16.69 -15.72 -12.22
CA TYR A 88 15.54 -15.93 -13.11
C TYR A 88 14.78 -14.64 -13.43
N LEU A 89 14.91 -13.60 -12.60
CA LEU A 89 14.32 -12.30 -12.88
C LEU A 89 14.92 -11.67 -14.15
N ARG A 90 16.22 -11.80 -14.35
CA ARG A 90 16.89 -11.35 -15.58
C ARG A 90 16.32 -12.03 -16.83
N ASP A 91 16.13 -13.35 -16.75
CA ASP A 91 15.58 -14.11 -17.87
C ASP A 91 14.12 -13.71 -18.16
N ALA A 92 13.34 -13.47 -17.10
CA ALA A 92 11.98 -12.96 -17.23
C ALA A 92 11.95 -11.58 -17.90
N TYR A 93 12.85 -10.67 -17.51
CA TYR A 93 12.98 -9.36 -18.12
C TYR A 93 13.24 -9.47 -19.63
N ILE A 94 14.22 -10.27 -20.05
CA ILE A 94 14.57 -10.42 -21.48
C ILE A 94 13.35 -10.90 -22.27
N LYS A 95 12.73 -11.99 -21.82
CA LYS A 95 11.56 -12.58 -22.52
C LYS A 95 10.33 -11.68 -22.55
N LEU A 96 10.07 -10.95 -21.47
CA LEU A 96 8.96 -10.00 -21.43
C LEU A 96 9.23 -8.79 -22.34
N SER A 97 10.46 -8.27 -22.36
CA SER A 97 10.84 -7.17 -23.24
C SER A 97 10.71 -7.54 -24.73
N GLU A 98 11.15 -8.76 -25.10
CA GLU A 98 10.96 -9.28 -26.46
C GLU A 98 9.47 -9.40 -26.82
N LYS A 99 8.65 -9.89 -25.88
CA LYS A 99 7.20 -10.06 -26.09
C LYS A 99 6.49 -8.71 -26.19
N LEU A 100 6.87 -7.71 -25.39
CA LEU A 100 6.33 -6.35 -25.46
C LEU A 100 6.61 -5.73 -26.83
N LYS A 101 7.86 -5.84 -27.31
CA LYS A 101 8.25 -5.40 -28.66
C LYS A 101 7.46 -6.07 -29.75
N ALA A 102 7.35 -7.41 -29.68
CA ALA A 102 6.59 -8.18 -30.68
C ALA A 102 5.11 -7.83 -30.71
N ASN A 103 4.53 -7.42 -29.59
CA ASN A 103 3.11 -7.05 -29.46
C ASN A 103 2.86 -5.54 -29.69
N GLY A 104 3.89 -4.72 -29.82
CA GLY A 104 3.78 -3.27 -29.96
C GLY A 104 3.13 -2.59 -28.73
N ARG A 105 3.39 -3.10 -27.52
CA ARG A 105 2.74 -2.62 -26.25
C ARG A 105 3.73 -2.01 -25.27
N GLU A 106 4.87 -1.53 -25.76
CA GLU A 106 5.88 -0.90 -24.90
C GLU A 106 5.32 0.36 -24.23
N ASP A 107 4.58 1.19 -24.96
CA ASP A 107 3.99 2.43 -24.43
C ASP A 107 3.00 2.17 -23.26
N TRP A 108 2.29 1.04 -23.29
CA TRP A 108 1.37 0.67 -22.21
C TRP A 108 2.12 0.39 -20.91
N LEU A 109 3.32 -0.17 -21.01
CA LEU A 109 4.18 -0.39 -19.86
C LEU A 109 4.66 0.94 -19.26
N ASP A 110 4.99 1.92 -20.09
CA ASP A 110 5.52 3.21 -19.65
C ASP A 110 4.49 3.99 -18.80
N GLU A 111 3.20 3.95 -19.15
CA GLU A 111 2.13 4.56 -18.37
C GLU A 111 2.03 3.94 -16.96
N GLU A 112 2.07 2.62 -16.85
CA GLU A 112 2.03 1.91 -15.57
C GLU A 112 3.32 2.14 -14.76
N MET A 113 4.48 2.15 -15.41
CA MET A 113 5.75 2.45 -14.77
C MET A 113 5.80 3.88 -14.24
N ALA A 114 5.17 4.85 -14.91
CA ALA A 114 5.09 6.24 -14.44
C ALA A 114 4.41 6.34 -13.07
N ILE A 115 3.41 5.49 -12.78
CA ILE A 115 2.73 5.41 -11.48
C ILE A 115 3.71 4.91 -10.40
N LEU A 116 4.48 3.84 -10.70
CA LEU A 116 5.46 3.28 -9.78
C LEU A 116 6.66 4.22 -9.56
N ASN A 117 7.06 4.96 -10.57
CA ASN A 117 8.17 5.92 -10.48
C ASN A 117 7.79 7.22 -9.76
N SER A 118 6.49 7.46 -9.51
CA SER A 118 6.04 8.69 -8.88
C SER A 118 6.30 8.69 -7.36
N PRO A 119 7.09 9.63 -6.82
CA PRO A 119 7.27 9.78 -5.36
C PRO A 119 5.94 9.93 -4.60
N LYS A 120 4.92 10.50 -5.24
CA LYS A 120 3.58 10.68 -4.64
C LYS A 120 2.90 9.34 -4.30
N THR A 121 3.32 8.25 -4.95
CA THR A 121 2.83 6.89 -4.66
C THR A 121 3.29 6.42 -3.27
N TYR A 122 4.46 6.87 -2.81
CA TYR A 122 5.15 6.42 -1.59
C TYR A 122 5.09 7.41 -0.44
N ASP A 123 4.70 8.66 -0.71
CA ASP A 123 4.43 9.67 0.32
C ASP A 123 2.95 10.10 0.29
N PRO A 124 2.04 9.21 0.69
CA PRO A 124 0.63 9.55 0.75
C PRO A 124 0.39 10.62 1.80
N ASP A 125 -0.42 11.62 1.44
CA ASP A 125 -0.88 12.66 2.35
C ASP A 125 -1.53 12.04 3.61
N PRO A 126 -0.99 12.28 4.81
CA PRO A 126 -1.54 11.76 6.06
C PRO A 126 -3.03 12.13 6.25
N TYR A 127 -3.44 13.31 5.79
CA TYR A 127 -4.84 13.78 5.89
C TYR A 127 -5.80 13.05 4.94
N LYS A 128 -5.29 12.24 4.01
CA LYS A 128 -6.10 11.34 3.18
C LYS A 128 -6.19 9.92 3.74
N SER A 129 -5.46 9.62 4.81
CA SER A 129 -5.41 8.27 5.40
C SER A 129 -6.77 7.77 5.90
N TYR A 130 -7.65 8.68 6.39
CA TYR A 130 -9.00 8.33 6.83
C TYR A 130 -9.87 7.73 5.70
N LEU A 131 -9.57 8.03 4.43
CA LEU A 131 -10.30 7.50 3.28
C LEU A 131 -10.13 5.98 3.09
N ARG A 132 -9.09 5.40 3.70
CA ARG A 132 -8.81 3.94 3.69
C ARG A 132 -9.56 3.19 4.77
N ILE A 133 -10.05 3.91 5.79
CA ILE A 133 -10.81 3.31 6.91
C ILE A 133 -12.22 3.02 6.42
N LYS A 134 -12.64 1.76 6.53
CA LYS A 134 -14.02 1.33 6.20
C LYS A 134 -14.97 1.83 7.29
N SER A 135 -15.26 3.12 7.25
CA SER A 135 -16.13 3.76 8.21
C SER A 135 -17.61 3.68 7.80
N ARG A 136 -18.48 3.47 8.80
CA ARG A 136 -19.95 3.54 8.64
C ARG A 136 -20.49 4.94 8.94
N GLY A 137 -19.69 5.80 9.56
CA GLY A 137 -20.09 7.17 9.89
C GLY A 137 -20.06 8.08 8.66
N THR A 138 -21.16 8.80 8.43
CA THR A 138 -21.32 9.72 7.29
C THR A 138 -21.47 11.17 7.71
N LYS A 139 -21.59 11.45 9.02
CA LYS A 139 -21.74 12.82 9.51
C LYS A 139 -20.45 13.63 9.23
N PRO A 140 -20.56 14.84 8.65
CA PRO A 140 -19.38 15.65 8.33
C PRO A 140 -18.43 15.88 9.51
N ARG A 141 -18.95 16.17 10.69
CA ARG A 141 -18.17 16.37 11.92
C ARG A 141 -17.42 15.11 12.34
N TYR A 142 -18.03 13.94 12.26
CA TYR A 142 -17.37 12.66 12.50
C TYR A 142 -16.20 12.46 11.53
N LEU A 143 -16.39 12.76 10.24
CA LEU A 143 -15.35 12.64 9.22
C LEU A 143 -14.20 13.63 9.44
N ALA A 144 -14.49 14.85 9.93
CA ALA A 144 -13.48 15.84 10.27
C ALA A 144 -12.60 15.35 11.44
N VAL A 145 -13.20 14.82 12.50
CA VAL A 145 -12.45 14.24 13.62
C VAL A 145 -11.65 13.02 13.14
N LEU A 146 -12.27 12.11 12.38
CA LEU A 146 -11.59 10.92 11.84
C LEU A 146 -10.41 11.29 10.96
N ARG A 147 -10.50 12.36 10.16
CA ARG A 147 -9.41 12.87 9.34
C ARG A 147 -8.20 13.29 10.18
N GLU A 148 -8.42 14.10 11.18
CA GLU A 148 -7.35 14.65 12.03
C GLU A 148 -6.66 13.55 12.86
N ILE A 149 -7.42 12.65 13.49
CA ILE A 149 -6.84 11.57 14.29
C ILE A 149 -6.16 10.49 13.42
N SER A 150 -6.64 10.27 12.20
CA SER A 150 -5.98 9.38 11.24
C SER A 150 -4.66 9.98 10.74
N ALA A 151 -4.63 11.28 10.47
CA ALA A 151 -3.40 11.99 10.11
C ALA A 151 -2.37 11.93 11.24
N TRP A 152 -2.79 12.18 12.48
CA TRP A 152 -1.94 12.02 13.66
C TRP A 152 -1.37 10.59 13.75
N ARG A 153 -2.20 9.56 13.57
CA ARG A 153 -1.76 8.16 13.60
C ARG A 153 -0.70 7.85 12.55
N GLU A 154 -0.89 8.30 11.30
CA GLU A 154 0.09 8.11 10.22
C GLU A 154 1.43 8.79 10.53
N LEU A 155 1.41 10.03 11.02
CA LEU A 155 2.62 10.75 11.41
C LEU A 155 3.34 10.09 12.59
N GLU A 156 2.59 9.61 13.59
CA GLU A 156 3.16 8.91 14.74
C GLU A 156 3.74 7.54 14.35
N ALA A 157 3.10 6.82 13.41
CA ALA A 157 3.57 5.56 12.87
C ALA A 157 4.90 5.74 12.11
N ARG A 158 4.98 6.76 11.25
CA ARG A 158 6.23 7.14 10.56
C ARG A 158 7.34 7.49 11.54
N LYS A 159 7.04 8.34 12.53
CA LYS A 159 8.01 8.77 13.54
C LYS A 159 8.58 7.59 14.34
N ARG A 160 7.75 6.60 14.68
CA ARG A 160 8.17 5.42 15.46
C ARG A 160 8.68 4.27 14.60
N ASN A 161 8.65 4.41 13.29
CA ASN A 161 8.93 3.32 12.34
C ASN A 161 8.14 2.04 12.70
N GLN A 162 6.83 2.20 12.90
CA GLN A 162 5.93 1.12 13.26
C GLN A 162 4.70 1.08 12.36
N PRO A 163 4.13 -0.10 12.10
CA PRO A 163 2.85 -0.22 11.41
C PRO A 163 1.76 0.58 12.15
N ARG A 164 0.92 1.32 11.40
CA ARG A 164 -0.14 2.16 11.96
C ARG A 164 -1.09 1.43 12.92
N ASN A 165 -1.36 0.16 12.69
CA ASN A 165 -2.21 -0.66 13.57
C ASN A 165 -1.55 -0.96 14.93
N ARG A 166 -0.22 -0.81 15.05
CA ARG A 166 0.50 -0.88 16.33
C ARG A 166 0.36 0.42 17.13
N ILE A 167 0.11 1.55 16.46
CA ILE A 167 -0.19 2.82 17.12
C ILE A 167 -1.64 2.82 17.60
N LEU A 168 -2.61 2.64 16.68
CA LEU A 168 -4.05 2.51 16.97
C LEU A 168 -4.74 1.71 15.87
N ARG A 169 -5.67 0.85 16.26
CA ARG A 169 -6.51 0.10 15.33
C ARG A 169 -7.59 0.99 14.71
N ASP A 170 -8.06 0.61 13.52
CA ASP A 170 -9.10 1.36 12.82
C ASP A 170 -10.40 1.45 13.62
N GLU A 171 -10.78 0.39 14.34
CA GLU A 171 -11.96 0.35 15.17
C GLU A 171 -11.87 1.37 16.32
N THR A 172 -10.69 1.50 16.95
CA THR A 172 -10.45 2.48 18.01
C THR A 172 -10.53 3.90 17.49
N LEU A 173 -9.99 4.18 16.28
CA LEU A 173 -10.15 5.51 15.65
C LEU A 173 -11.61 5.85 15.38
N GLN A 174 -12.40 4.89 14.91
CA GLN A 174 -13.82 5.09 14.64
C GLN A 174 -14.59 5.39 15.93
N GLU A 175 -14.28 4.69 17.01
CA GLU A 175 -14.86 4.91 18.34
C GLU A 175 -14.54 6.32 18.86
N ILE A 176 -13.25 6.72 18.77
CA ILE A 176 -12.80 8.07 19.14
C ILE A 176 -13.52 9.12 18.29
N ALA A 177 -13.62 8.93 16.99
CA ALA A 177 -14.28 9.89 16.10
C ALA A 177 -15.79 10.01 16.39
N HIS A 178 -16.41 8.92 16.87
CA HIS A 178 -17.84 8.90 17.22
C HIS A 178 -18.13 9.67 18.51
N HIS A 179 -17.32 9.47 19.54
CA HIS A 179 -17.52 10.06 20.87
C HIS A 179 -16.82 11.41 21.06
N ALA A 180 -15.78 11.69 20.26
CA ALA A 180 -14.93 12.89 20.35
C ALA A 180 -14.55 13.25 21.80
N PRO A 181 -13.83 12.36 22.53
CA PRO A 181 -13.47 12.58 23.93
C PRO A 181 -12.71 13.89 24.11
N LYS A 182 -13.01 14.60 25.21
CA LYS A 182 -12.43 15.92 25.50
C LYS A 182 -11.36 15.90 26.57
N THR A 183 -11.38 14.88 27.41
CA THR A 183 -10.47 14.73 28.54
C THR A 183 -9.70 13.41 28.48
N VAL A 184 -8.62 13.30 29.25
CA VAL A 184 -7.87 12.05 29.41
C VAL A 184 -8.78 10.93 29.95
N ASN A 185 -9.64 11.24 30.91
CA ASN A 185 -10.60 10.29 31.49
C ASN A 185 -11.61 9.77 30.46
N ASP A 186 -12.08 10.64 29.58
CA ASP A 186 -12.99 10.22 28.48
C ASP A 186 -12.23 9.35 27.49
N LEU A 187 -10.97 9.70 27.18
CA LEU A 187 -10.14 8.96 26.26
C LEU A 187 -9.82 7.55 26.79
N GLU A 188 -9.56 7.42 28.11
CA GLU A 188 -9.32 6.13 28.77
C GLU A 188 -10.51 5.17 28.65
N ARG A 189 -11.74 5.70 28.65
CA ARG A 189 -12.96 4.89 28.47
C ARG A 189 -13.17 4.37 27.06
N THR A 190 -12.37 4.85 26.11
CA THR A 190 -12.47 4.40 24.70
C THR A 190 -12.05 2.95 24.57
N ARG A 191 -12.91 2.13 23.99
CA ARG A 191 -12.62 0.71 23.75
C ARG A 191 -11.37 0.54 22.88
N GLY A 192 -10.43 -0.25 23.32
CA GLY A 192 -9.20 -0.55 22.60
C GLY A 192 -8.08 0.49 22.79
N LEU A 193 -8.30 1.51 23.61
CA LEU A 193 -7.26 2.42 24.07
C LEU A 193 -6.84 2.06 25.51
N GLY A 194 -5.60 1.69 25.69
CA GLY A 194 -5.10 1.38 27.04
C GLY A 194 -4.84 2.65 27.87
N ARG A 195 -5.05 2.57 29.19
CA ARG A 195 -4.81 3.66 30.16
C ARG A 195 -3.44 4.30 29.97
N LYS A 196 -2.39 3.50 29.86
CA LYS A 196 -1.01 3.98 29.66
C LYS A 196 -0.87 4.89 28.42
N MET A 197 -1.63 4.61 27.37
CA MET A 197 -1.63 5.43 26.15
C MET A 197 -2.43 6.71 26.36
N ALA A 198 -3.59 6.65 27.02
CA ALA A 198 -4.43 7.80 27.29
C ALA A 198 -3.73 8.85 28.18
N GLU A 199 -3.08 8.41 29.24
CA GLU A 199 -2.34 9.27 30.20
C GLU A 199 -0.97 9.75 29.67
N GLY A 200 -0.43 9.07 28.64
CA GLY A 200 0.90 9.37 28.10
C GLY A 200 0.92 10.53 27.10
N PRO A 201 2.13 10.94 26.67
CA PRO A 201 2.31 12.02 25.67
C PRO A 201 1.53 11.80 24.36
N SER A 202 1.28 10.55 23.98
CA SER A 202 0.50 10.20 22.81
C SER A 202 -0.99 10.50 22.98
N GLY A 203 -1.52 10.29 24.18
CA GLY A 203 -2.92 10.62 24.52
C GLY A 203 -3.17 12.12 24.45
N LEU A 204 -2.25 12.95 24.95
CA LEU A 204 -2.34 14.41 24.86
C LEU A 204 -2.36 14.89 23.40
N LYS A 205 -1.46 14.38 22.56
CA LYS A 205 -1.44 14.70 21.11
C LYS A 205 -2.68 14.22 20.39
N LEU A 206 -3.22 13.07 20.79
CA LEU A 206 -4.46 12.55 20.24
C LEU A 206 -5.67 13.46 20.61
N LEU A 207 -5.72 13.95 21.87
CA LEU A 207 -6.73 14.93 22.29
C LEU A 207 -6.60 16.25 21.51
N GLU A 208 -5.39 16.71 21.23
CA GLU A 208 -5.19 17.88 20.35
C GLU A 208 -5.71 17.65 18.93
N ALA A 209 -5.46 16.46 18.36
CA ALA A 209 -5.99 16.10 17.05
C ALA A 209 -7.53 16.03 17.05
N ILE A 210 -8.14 15.47 18.11
CA ILE A 210 -9.60 15.46 18.29
C ILE A 210 -10.13 16.89 18.35
N LYS A 211 -9.54 17.75 19.16
CA LYS A 211 -9.90 19.16 19.29
C LYS A 211 -9.85 19.89 17.96
N LYS A 212 -8.80 19.67 17.16
CA LYS A 212 -8.67 20.22 15.79
C LYS A 212 -9.84 19.75 14.91
N GLY A 213 -10.14 18.45 14.90
CA GLY A 213 -11.25 17.91 14.13
C GLY A 213 -12.62 18.45 14.52
N VAL A 214 -12.84 18.66 15.82
CA VAL A 214 -14.08 19.27 16.34
C VAL A 214 -14.19 20.74 15.97
N ALA A 215 -13.07 21.45 15.88
CA ALA A 215 -13.01 22.89 15.57
C ALA A 215 -13.09 23.20 14.06
N VAL A 216 -13.06 22.21 13.17
CA VAL A 216 -13.19 22.44 11.72
C VAL A 216 -14.54 23.11 11.42
N PRO A 217 -14.60 24.22 10.66
CA PRO A 217 -15.86 24.81 10.26
C PRO A 217 -16.73 23.83 9.49
N ASP A 218 -18.05 23.91 9.64
CA ASP A 218 -18.98 22.97 9.00
C ASP A 218 -18.86 22.96 7.47
N ALA A 219 -18.55 24.10 6.87
CA ALA A 219 -18.31 24.24 5.43
C ALA A 219 -17.08 23.44 4.95
N ASP A 220 -16.07 23.28 5.82
CA ASP A 220 -14.77 22.64 5.51
C ASP A 220 -14.72 21.17 5.96
N CYS A 221 -15.80 20.69 6.57
CA CYS A 221 -15.89 19.30 6.97
C CYS A 221 -15.92 18.38 5.74
N PRO A 222 -15.19 17.23 5.78
CA PRO A 222 -15.22 16.27 4.69
C PRO A 222 -16.65 15.77 4.41
N LYS A 223 -17.01 15.73 3.13
CA LYS A 223 -18.27 15.15 2.70
C LYS A 223 -18.13 13.63 2.58
N PRO A 224 -19.18 12.86 2.91
CA PRO A 224 -19.15 11.42 2.71
C PRO A 224 -18.97 11.09 1.24
N LYS A 225 -18.22 10.03 0.94
CA LYS A 225 -18.13 9.53 -0.45
C LYS A 225 -19.51 9.10 -0.89
N HIS A 226 -20.05 9.76 -1.90
CA HIS A 226 -21.24 9.25 -2.57
C HIS A 226 -20.90 7.87 -3.16
N LYS A 227 -21.70 6.87 -2.82
CA LYS A 227 -21.69 5.63 -3.59
C LYS A 227 -22.17 5.98 -4.98
N VAL A 228 -21.32 5.73 -5.99
CA VAL A 228 -21.78 5.78 -7.38
C VAL A 228 -22.87 4.72 -7.50
N GLU A 229 -24.12 5.15 -7.63
CA GLU A 229 -25.20 4.24 -7.93
C GLU A 229 -25.00 3.73 -9.36
N ILE A 230 -24.75 2.44 -9.49
CA ILE A 230 -24.67 1.81 -10.79
C ILE A 230 -26.09 1.83 -11.39
N PRO A 231 -26.31 2.47 -12.55
CA PRO A 231 -27.62 2.49 -13.18
C PRO A 231 -28.21 1.09 -13.31
N ARG A 232 -29.51 0.98 -13.10
CA ARG A 232 -30.21 -0.31 -13.24
C ARG A 232 -29.96 -0.90 -14.62
N GLY A 233 -29.55 -2.17 -14.69
CA GLY A 233 -29.23 -2.87 -15.95
C GLY A 233 -27.75 -2.90 -16.32
N LEU A 234 -26.87 -2.09 -15.74
CA LEU A 234 -25.42 -2.16 -16.02
C LEU A 234 -24.70 -3.29 -15.27
N GLY A 235 -25.30 -3.86 -14.24
CA GLY A 235 -24.69 -4.97 -13.48
C GLY A 235 -24.26 -6.13 -14.40
N PRO A 236 -25.17 -6.72 -15.19
CA PRO A 236 -24.81 -7.80 -16.11
C PRO A 236 -23.75 -7.43 -17.15
N VAL A 237 -23.76 -6.18 -17.65
CA VAL A 237 -22.76 -5.69 -18.60
C VAL A 237 -21.37 -5.62 -17.95
N ILE A 238 -21.30 -5.12 -16.70
CA ILE A 238 -20.06 -5.06 -15.93
C ILE A 238 -19.53 -6.48 -15.68
N ASP A 239 -20.39 -7.43 -15.34
CA ASP A 239 -19.99 -8.81 -15.10
C ASP A 239 -19.50 -9.49 -16.38
N LEU A 240 -20.14 -9.23 -17.52
CA LEU A 240 -19.68 -9.69 -18.84
C LEU A 240 -18.30 -9.13 -19.18
N LEU A 241 -18.07 -7.82 -18.98
CA LEU A 241 -16.78 -7.19 -19.20
C LEU A 241 -15.70 -7.76 -18.27
N ARG A 242 -16.01 -8.07 -17.01
CA ARG A 242 -15.09 -8.74 -16.09
C ARG A 242 -14.70 -10.13 -16.55
N VAL A 243 -15.61 -10.87 -17.15
CA VAL A 243 -15.31 -12.20 -17.73
C VAL A 243 -14.38 -12.05 -18.93
N LEU A 244 -14.68 -11.13 -19.85
CA LEU A 244 -13.85 -10.85 -21.02
C LEU A 244 -12.42 -10.41 -20.65
N LEU A 245 -12.26 -9.63 -19.58
CA LEU A 245 -10.94 -9.21 -19.10
C LEU A 245 -10.11 -10.34 -18.46
N LYS A 246 -10.75 -11.48 -18.14
CA LYS A 246 -10.07 -12.66 -17.57
C LYS A 246 -9.70 -13.70 -18.62
N MET A 247 -10.21 -13.60 -19.81
CA MET A 247 -9.87 -14.45 -20.97
C MET A 247 -8.58 -13.96 -21.63
#